data_f103503ef4331ee8daf52b8a998a8985
#
_entry.id   f103503ef4331ee8daf52b8a998a8985
#
_cell.length_a   1.000
_cell.length_b   1.000
_cell.length_c   1.000
_cell.angle_alpha   90.00
_cell.angle_beta   90.00
_cell.angle_gamma   90.00
#
_symmetry.space_group_name_H-M   'P 1'
#
loop_
_entity.id
_entity.type
_entity.pdbx_description
1 polymer ?
#
loop_
_entity_poly.entity_id
_entity_poly.type
_entity_poly.pdbx_seq_one_letter_code
_entity_poly.pdbx_strand_id
1 'polypeptide(L)'
;MSAPPAHFVAAEHLAVAKHIMLTDFSESVETISSFLLSNGPTSLKDLVLMTSLPAPLVRNGLLALMQQNIVTCPVLPEVDTSAAAKARRAAGNLPPIVYAASLDEIFGRLWFPRIVLLARDSYGDAAGMLLQELLIHGRMDQDAMVGSAAQAYATSADLPLDSAPVAEYKRSLNVALKELQAARYIVECEPLPPRATSAEASAAGALPPAQLAPGAASSAGAG
;
A
#
# COMPACT_ATOMS: atom_id res chain seq x y z
N MET A 1 -34.09 2.71 -1.96
CA MET A 1 -33.01 2.66 -2.96
C MET A 1 -32.19 1.43 -2.61
N SER A 2 -32.21 0.42 -3.50
CA SER A 2 -31.51 -0.86 -3.29
C SER A 2 -30.01 -0.62 -3.32
N ALA A 3 -29.28 -1.20 -2.36
CA ALA A 3 -27.81 -1.21 -2.37
C ALA A 3 -27.31 -1.81 -3.70
N PRO A 4 -26.24 -1.28 -4.30
CA PRO A 4 -25.67 -1.89 -5.49
C PRO A 4 -25.29 -3.34 -5.18
N PRO A 5 -25.52 -4.28 -6.11
CA PRO A 5 -25.17 -5.67 -5.90
C PRO A 5 -23.68 -5.78 -5.59
N ALA A 6 -23.34 -6.63 -4.62
CA ALA A 6 -21.96 -7.01 -4.36
C ALA A 6 -21.33 -7.38 -5.71
N HIS A 7 -20.19 -6.79 -6.04
CA HIS A 7 -19.45 -7.05 -7.28
C HIS A 7 -19.03 -8.52 -7.26
N PHE A 8 -19.86 -9.35 -7.86
CA PHE A 8 -19.55 -10.76 -8.03
C PHE A 8 -18.49 -10.83 -9.14
N VAL A 9 -17.23 -10.98 -8.75
CA VAL A 9 -16.15 -11.21 -9.70
C VAL A 9 -16.41 -12.58 -10.32
N ALA A 10 -16.54 -12.63 -11.66
CA ALA A 10 -16.72 -13.90 -12.35
C ALA A 10 -15.54 -14.84 -12.02
N ALA A 11 -15.82 -16.14 -11.85
CA ALA A 11 -14.82 -17.12 -11.45
C ALA A 11 -13.59 -17.15 -12.40
N GLU A 12 -13.84 -16.89 -13.68
CA GLU A 12 -12.80 -16.80 -14.71
C GLU A 12 -11.86 -15.61 -14.48
N HIS A 13 -12.40 -14.44 -14.18
CA HIS A 13 -11.61 -13.24 -13.87
C HIS A 13 -10.80 -13.45 -12.59
N LEU A 14 -11.38 -14.09 -11.59
CA LEU A 14 -10.67 -14.40 -10.36
C LEU A 14 -9.52 -15.38 -10.61
N ALA A 15 -9.69 -16.38 -11.47
CA ALA A 15 -8.64 -17.33 -11.83
C ALA A 15 -7.47 -16.64 -12.55
N VAL A 16 -7.76 -15.73 -13.48
CA VAL A 16 -6.72 -14.94 -14.16
C VAL A 16 -6.01 -13.99 -13.18
N ALA A 17 -6.75 -13.29 -12.32
CA ALA A 17 -6.18 -12.43 -11.30
C ALA A 17 -5.24 -13.20 -10.36
N LYS A 18 -5.65 -14.38 -9.90
CA LYS A 18 -4.80 -15.28 -9.10
C LYS A 18 -3.49 -15.61 -9.80
N HIS A 19 -3.56 -15.96 -11.08
CA HIS A 19 -2.36 -16.31 -11.85
C HIS A 19 -1.40 -15.12 -11.95
N ILE A 20 -1.91 -13.91 -12.23
CA ILE A 20 -1.10 -12.68 -12.25
C ILE A 20 -0.45 -12.44 -10.90
N MET A 21 -1.23 -12.56 -9.82
CA MET A 21 -0.73 -12.32 -8.47
C MET A 21 0.32 -13.33 -8.03
N LEU A 22 0.21 -14.60 -8.42
CA LEU A 22 1.23 -15.62 -8.17
C LEU A 22 2.51 -15.40 -8.99
N THR A 23 2.39 -14.85 -10.19
CA THR A 23 3.54 -14.58 -11.06
C THR A 23 4.34 -13.38 -10.57
N ASP A 24 3.66 -12.31 -10.14
CA ASP A 24 4.28 -11.04 -9.79
C ASP A 24 4.62 -10.92 -8.29
N PHE A 25 3.93 -11.69 -7.44
CA PHE A 25 4.06 -11.63 -5.99
C PHE A 25 4.22 -13.02 -5.38
N SER A 26 4.13 -13.10 -4.06
CA SER A 26 4.17 -14.36 -3.32
C SER A 26 2.77 -14.96 -3.14
N GLU A 27 2.72 -16.27 -2.85
CA GLU A 27 1.49 -17.00 -2.54
C GLU A 27 0.68 -16.34 -1.41
N SER A 28 1.36 -15.80 -0.39
CA SER A 28 0.69 -15.08 0.71
C SER A 28 -0.04 -13.82 0.24
N VAL A 29 0.55 -13.08 -0.69
CA VAL A 29 -0.05 -11.86 -1.27
C VAL A 29 -1.19 -12.22 -2.20
N GLU A 30 -1.06 -13.29 -2.97
CA GLU A 30 -2.15 -13.86 -3.78
C GLU A 30 -3.34 -14.23 -2.90
N THR A 31 -3.12 -14.97 -1.80
CA THR A 31 -4.19 -15.38 -0.88
C THR A 31 -4.95 -14.17 -0.33
N ILE A 32 -4.23 -13.11 0.07
CA ILE A 32 -4.85 -11.87 0.58
C ILE A 32 -5.68 -11.18 -0.52
N SER A 33 -5.11 -11.00 -1.71
CA SER A 33 -5.80 -10.32 -2.81
C SER A 33 -7.03 -11.09 -3.30
N SER A 34 -6.92 -12.40 -3.42
CA SER A 34 -8.03 -13.29 -3.81
C SER A 34 -9.16 -13.29 -2.79
N PHE A 35 -8.82 -13.25 -1.49
CA PHE A 35 -9.81 -13.14 -0.44
C PHE A 35 -10.57 -11.80 -0.54
N LEU A 36 -9.84 -10.67 -0.72
CA LEU A 36 -10.45 -9.35 -0.87
C LEU A 36 -11.33 -9.23 -2.12
N LEU A 37 -10.91 -9.83 -3.24
CA LEU A 37 -11.71 -9.85 -4.48
C LEU A 37 -13.00 -10.67 -4.35
N SER A 38 -12.94 -11.75 -3.57
CA SER A 38 -14.10 -12.66 -3.40
C SER A 38 -15.10 -12.16 -2.36
N ASN A 39 -14.62 -11.55 -1.28
CA ASN A 39 -15.44 -11.17 -0.13
C ASN A 39 -15.69 -9.65 -0.03
N GLY A 40 -14.99 -8.84 -0.85
CA GLY A 40 -15.10 -7.39 -0.81
C GLY A 40 -14.31 -6.75 0.33
N PRO A 41 -14.63 -5.48 0.64
CA PRO A 41 -13.89 -4.71 1.64
C PRO A 41 -13.90 -5.37 3.02
N THR A 42 -12.71 -5.63 3.57
CA THR A 42 -12.54 -6.43 4.79
C THR A 42 -11.53 -5.77 5.75
N SER A 43 -11.74 -5.91 7.06
CA SER A 43 -10.81 -5.39 8.07
C SER A 43 -9.55 -6.25 8.20
N LEU A 44 -8.45 -5.66 8.73
CA LEU A 44 -7.21 -6.41 9.00
C LEU A 44 -7.44 -7.63 9.91
N LYS A 45 -8.30 -7.48 10.92
CA LYS A 45 -8.59 -8.57 11.88
C LYS A 45 -9.26 -9.76 11.19
N ASP A 46 -10.24 -9.46 10.36
CA ASP A 46 -10.99 -10.50 9.62
C ASP A 46 -10.11 -11.17 8.56
N LEU A 47 -9.22 -10.39 7.89
CA LEU A 47 -8.22 -10.94 6.97
C LEU A 47 -7.30 -11.96 7.66
N VAL A 48 -6.74 -11.61 8.82
CA VAL A 48 -5.88 -12.53 9.58
C VAL A 48 -6.64 -13.79 9.99
N LEU A 49 -7.88 -13.62 10.47
CA LEU A 49 -8.71 -14.75 10.93
C LEU A 49 -9.08 -15.69 9.78
N MET A 50 -9.49 -15.13 8.65
CA MET A 50 -10.05 -15.90 7.54
C MET A 50 -9.00 -16.49 6.60
N THR A 51 -7.86 -15.81 6.43
CA THR A 51 -6.74 -16.34 5.64
C THR A 51 -5.84 -17.29 6.42
N SER A 52 -5.98 -17.35 7.75
CA SER A 52 -5.12 -18.13 8.65
C SER A 52 -3.61 -17.79 8.54
N LEU A 53 -3.29 -16.62 7.96
CA LEU A 53 -1.91 -16.15 7.83
C LEU A 53 -1.48 -15.38 9.07
N PRO A 54 -0.17 -15.41 9.44
CA PRO A 54 0.36 -14.61 10.52
C PRO A 54 0.10 -13.11 10.31
N ALA A 55 -0.32 -12.39 11.34
CA ALA A 55 -0.64 -10.96 11.26
C ALA A 55 0.49 -10.07 10.67
N PRO A 56 1.78 -10.30 10.97
CA PRO A 56 2.87 -9.57 10.32
C PRO A 56 2.92 -9.80 8.80
N LEU A 57 2.67 -11.02 8.35
CA LEU A 57 2.67 -11.37 6.93
C LEU A 57 1.49 -10.69 6.19
N VAL A 58 0.30 -10.70 6.79
CA VAL A 58 -0.87 -9.99 6.24
C VAL A 58 -0.61 -8.49 6.14
N ARG A 59 0.00 -7.88 7.17
CA ARG A 59 0.36 -6.45 7.14
C ARG A 59 1.34 -6.13 6.02
N ASN A 60 2.41 -6.90 5.90
CA ASN A 60 3.43 -6.70 4.86
C ASN A 60 2.83 -6.91 3.46
N GLY A 61 1.99 -7.92 3.28
CA GLY A 61 1.27 -8.16 2.03
C GLY A 61 0.35 -7.00 1.66
N LEU A 62 -0.44 -6.49 2.62
CA LEU A 62 -1.31 -5.32 2.40
C LEU A 62 -0.49 -4.07 2.05
N LEU A 63 0.64 -3.82 2.72
CA LEU A 63 1.52 -2.69 2.40
C LEU A 63 2.06 -2.79 0.97
N ALA A 64 2.52 -3.97 0.55
CA ALA A 64 2.98 -4.19 -0.82
C ALA A 64 1.85 -3.95 -1.84
N LEU A 65 0.64 -4.47 -1.58
CA LEU A 65 -0.53 -4.29 -2.44
C LEU A 65 -0.98 -2.82 -2.50
N MET A 66 -0.92 -2.10 -1.39
CA MET A 66 -1.23 -0.66 -1.34
C MET A 66 -0.19 0.17 -2.08
N GLN A 67 1.09 -0.18 -1.98
CA GLN A 67 2.17 0.47 -2.71
C GLN A 67 2.00 0.32 -4.22
N GLN A 68 1.47 -0.80 -4.66
CA GLN A 68 1.16 -1.11 -6.06
C GLN A 68 -0.25 -0.64 -6.52
N ASN A 69 -0.97 0.12 -5.69
CA ASN A 69 -2.35 0.58 -5.93
C ASN A 69 -3.40 -0.54 -6.09
N ILE A 70 -3.04 -1.80 -5.91
CA ILE A 70 -3.96 -2.95 -6.03
C ILE A 70 -4.99 -2.93 -4.89
N VAL A 71 -4.57 -2.53 -3.69
CA VAL A 71 -5.45 -2.39 -2.53
C VAL A 71 -5.55 -0.93 -2.12
N THR A 72 -6.77 -0.51 -1.85
CA THR A 72 -7.08 0.81 -1.30
C THR A 72 -7.77 0.68 0.06
N CYS A 73 -7.75 1.77 0.83
CA CYS A 73 -8.52 1.89 2.07
C CYS A 73 -9.71 2.83 1.82
N PRO A 74 -10.81 2.33 1.25
CA PRO A 74 -11.96 3.18 1.03
C PRO A 74 -12.47 3.67 2.39
N VAL A 75 -12.66 4.98 2.50
CA VAL A 75 -13.44 5.53 3.59
C VAL A 75 -14.88 5.12 3.31
N LEU A 76 -15.36 4.09 4.00
CA LEU A 76 -16.77 3.72 3.90
C LEU A 76 -17.60 4.95 4.29
N PRO A 77 -18.52 5.43 3.44
CA PRO A 77 -19.41 6.49 3.83
C PRO A 77 -20.14 6.00 5.07
N GLU A 78 -19.91 6.66 6.21
CA GLU A 78 -20.64 6.34 7.42
C GLU A 78 -22.12 6.67 7.19
N VAL A 79 -22.88 5.66 6.83
CA VAL A 79 -24.33 5.71 6.71
C VAL A 79 -24.97 5.93 8.09
N ASP A 80 -24.20 5.76 9.16
CA ASP A 80 -24.67 5.89 10.54
C ASP A 80 -24.54 7.34 11.04
N THR A 81 -25.58 8.13 10.77
CA THR A 81 -25.77 9.48 11.36
C THR A 81 -26.30 9.41 12.79
N SER A 82 -26.35 8.22 13.39
CA SER A 82 -26.89 8.01 14.74
C SER A 82 -26.07 8.75 15.81
N ALA A 83 -26.74 9.12 16.89
CA ALA A 83 -26.09 9.73 18.05
C ALA A 83 -24.99 8.82 18.63
N ALA A 84 -25.13 7.50 18.50
CA ALA A 84 -24.15 6.51 18.91
C ALA A 84 -22.86 6.56 18.06
N ALA A 85 -22.96 6.78 16.75
CA ALA A 85 -21.80 6.96 15.88
C ALA A 85 -21.04 8.25 16.19
N LYS A 86 -21.76 9.35 16.44
CA LYS A 86 -21.18 10.62 16.90
C LYS A 86 -20.48 10.47 18.25
N ALA A 87 -21.06 9.72 19.20
CA ALA A 87 -20.47 9.45 20.49
C ALA A 87 -19.20 8.61 20.40
N ARG A 88 -19.16 7.61 19.51
CA ARG A 88 -17.95 6.80 19.24
C ARG A 88 -16.80 7.65 18.66
N ARG A 89 -17.10 8.57 17.74
CA ARG A 89 -16.11 9.53 17.20
C ARG A 89 -15.58 10.47 18.29
N ALA A 90 -16.47 10.99 19.13
CA ALA A 90 -16.09 11.84 20.26
C ALA A 90 -15.23 11.09 21.29
N ALA A 91 -15.41 9.78 21.43
CA ALA A 91 -14.60 8.90 22.28
C ALA A 91 -13.28 8.43 21.63
N GLY A 92 -12.92 8.94 20.43
CA GLY A 92 -11.70 8.55 19.71
C GLY A 92 -11.76 7.16 19.03
N ASN A 93 -12.92 6.51 19.02
CA ASN A 93 -13.12 5.26 18.28
C ASN A 93 -13.35 5.58 16.80
N LEU A 94 -12.26 5.64 16.04
CA LEU A 94 -12.29 5.74 14.58
C LEU A 94 -12.98 4.52 13.98
N PRO A 95 -13.70 4.67 12.85
CA PRO A 95 -14.27 3.53 12.13
C PRO A 95 -13.15 2.55 11.76
N PRO A 96 -13.44 1.24 11.75
CA PRO A 96 -12.45 0.25 11.38
C PRO A 96 -11.96 0.51 9.95
N ILE A 97 -10.63 0.53 9.77
CA ILE A 97 -10.04 0.61 8.45
C ILE A 97 -10.37 -0.69 7.72
N VAL A 98 -10.96 -0.56 6.54
CA VAL A 98 -11.22 -1.68 5.64
C VAL A 98 -10.33 -1.57 4.40
N TYR A 99 -9.99 -2.71 3.85
CA TYR A 99 -9.14 -2.85 2.67
C TYR A 99 -9.98 -3.42 1.53
N ALA A 100 -9.86 -2.83 0.35
CA ALA A 100 -10.56 -3.29 -0.86
C ALA A 100 -9.56 -3.50 -1.99
N ALA A 101 -9.63 -4.64 -2.68
CA ALA A 101 -8.80 -4.91 -3.85
C ALA A 101 -9.52 -4.47 -5.13
N SER A 102 -8.74 -3.92 -6.09
CA SER A 102 -9.21 -3.56 -7.42
C SER A 102 -8.79 -4.61 -8.44
N LEU A 103 -9.76 -5.20 -9.13
CA LEU A 103 -9.51 -6.15 -10.20
C LEU A 103 -8.87 -5.46 -11.41
N ASP A 104 -9.29 -4.23 -11.72
CA ASP A 104 -8.79 -3.46 -12.85
C ASP A 104 -7.31 -3.15 -12.72
N GLU A 105 -6.83 -2.85 -11.50
CA GLU A 105 -5.42 -2.62 -11.23
C GLU A 105 -4.57 -3.89 -11.41
N ILE A 106 -5.12 -5.06 -11.04
CA ILE A 106 -4.44 -6.33 -11.28
C ILE A 106 -4.33 -6.61 -12.77
N PHE A 107 -5.41 -6.44 -13.53
CA PHE A 107 -5.38 -6.63 -14.98
C PHE A 107 -4.56 -5.57 -15.72
N GLY A 108 -4.48 -4.36 -15.17
CA GLY A 108 -3.62 -3.29 -15.66
C GLY A 108 -2.15 -3.72 -15.78
N ARG A 109 -1.69 -4.63 -14.92
CA ARG A 109 -0.31 -5.14 -14.92
C ARG A 109 0.07 -5.86 -16.23
N LEU A 110 -0.89 -6.47 -16.91
CA LEU A 110 -0.66 -7.12 -18.21
C LEU A 110 -0.21 -6.12 -19.29
N TRP A 111 -0.51 -4.83 -19.11
CA TRP A 111 -0.12 -3.77 -20.04
C TRP A 111 1.25 -3.15 -19.71
N PHE A 112 1.83 -3.44 -18.56
CA PHE A 112 3.11 -2.85 -18.11
C PHE A 112 4.23 -2.97 -19.13
N PRO A 113 4.52 -4.16 -19.72
CA PRO A 113 5.58 -4.28 -20.72
C PRO A 113 5.33 -3.41 -21.93
N ARG A 114 4.07 -3.31 -22.37
CA ARG A 114 3.70 -2.48 -23.54
C ARG A 114 3.82 -0.99 -23.24
N ILE A 115 3.46 -0.56 -22.04
CA ILE A 115 3.60 0.84 -21.58
C ILE A 115 5.07 1.24 -21.55
N VAL A 116 5.94 0.39 -21.02
CA VAL A 116 7.39 0.62 -20.99
C VAL A 116 7.98 0.75 -22.39
N LEU A 117 7.60 -0.16 -23.29
CA LEU A 117 8.05 -0.12 -24.69
C LEU A 117 7.59 1.16 -25.39
N LEU A 118 6.31 1.52 -25.24
CA LEU A 118 5.76 2.75 -25.84
C LEU A 118 6.47 4.00 -25.32
N ALA A 119 6.76 4.07 -24.04
CA ALA A 119 7.48 5.20 -23.46
C ALA A 119 8.94 5.25 -23.94
N ARG A 120 9.59 4.09 -24.09
CA ARG A 120 10.94 3.99 -24.66
C ARG A 120 10.97 4.50 -26.10
N ASP A 121 10.01 4.09 -26.91
CA ASP A 121 9.93 4.49 -28.31
C ASP A 121 9.62 5.99 -28.47
N SER A 122 8.83 6.58 -27.56
CA SER A 122 8.38 7.97 -27.65
C SER A 122 9.32 8.97 -26.97
N TYR A 123 9.95 8.60 -25.86
CA TYR A 123 10.72 9.50 -24.97
C TYR A 123 12.15 8.99 -24.70
N GLY A 124 12.56 7.88 -25.34
CA GLY A 124 13.90 7.32 -25.24
C GLY A 124 14.10 6.33 -24.08
N ASP A 125 15.30 5.71 -24.04
CA ASP A 125 15.63 4.65 -23.10
C ASP A 125 15.53 5.08 -21.61
N ALA A 126 15.89 6.33 -21.31
CA ALA A 126 15.80 6.87 -19.95
C ALA A 126 14.36 6.87 -19.43
N ALA A 127 13.38 7.21 -20.28
CA ALA A 127 11.97 7.18 -19.93
C ALA A 127 11.45 5.75 -19.71
N GLY A 128 11.88 4.80 -20.55
CA GLY A 128 11.56 3.40 -20.37
C GLY A 128 12.08 2.84 -19.05
N MET A 129 13.32 3.18 -18.67
CA MET A 129 13.91 2.76 -17.40
C MET A 129 13.17 3.35 -16.19
N LEU A 130 12.83 4.64 -16.21
CA LEU A 130 12.06 5.27 -15.14
C LEU A 130 10.69 4.60 -14.94
N LEU A 131 9.96 4.35 -16.03
CA LEU A 131 8.67 3.66 -15.92
C LEU A 131 8.82 2.23 -15.46
N GLN A 132 9.85 1.51 -15.90
CA GLN A 132 10.12 0.16 -15.44
C GLN A 132 10.34 0.12 -13.92
N GLU A 133 11.17 1.02 -13.38
CA GLU A 133 11.40 1.14 -11.95
C GLU A 133 10.11 1.49 -11.18
N LEU A 134 9.35 2.45 -11.69
CA LEU A 134 8.09 2.84 -11.08
C LEU A 134 7.07 1.71 -11.06
N LEU A 135 6.95 0.94 -12.14
CA LEU A 135 6.01 -0.18 -12.23
C LEU A 135 6.43 -1.38 -11.35
N ILE A 136 7.74 -1.57 -11.14
CA ILE A 136 8.27 -2.61 -10.22
C ILE A 136 8.01 -2.22 -8.76
N HIS A 137 8.31 -0.98 -8.39
CA HIS A 137 8.26 -0.53 -7.01
C HIS A 137 6.92 0.10 -6.61
N GLY A 138 6.10 0.51 -7.58
CA GLY A 138 4.84 1.21 -7.34
C GLY A 138 5.07 2.68 -6.99
N ARG A 139 4.44 3.18 -5.92
CA ARG A 139 4.63 4.56 -5.48
C ARG A 139 6.05 4.79 -4.96
N MET A 140 6.74 5.76 -5.53
CA MET A 140 8.10 6.11 -5.18
C MET A 140 8.27 7.61 -5.03
N ASP A 141 9.25 8.01 -4.23
CA ASP A 141 9.77 9.36 -4.24
C ASP A 141 10.57 9.62 -5.53
N GLN A 142 10.54 10.85 -6.02
CA GLN A 142 11.19 11.23 -7.28
C GLN A 142 12.69 10.97 -7.26
N ASP A 143 13.38 11.36 -6.18
CA ASP A 143 14.82 11.17 -6.04
C ASP A 143 15.19 9.68 -5.91
N ALA A 144 14.36 8.90 -5.21
CA ALA A 144 14.52 7.46 -5.10
C ALA A 144 14.37 6.77 -6.46
N MET A 145 13.39 7.18 -7.27
CA MET A 145 13.16 6.63 -8.61
C MET A 145 14.35 6.90 -9.55
N VAL A 146 14.84 8.14 -9.59
CA VAL A 146 16.02 8.49 -10.38
C VAL A 146 17.26 7.77 -9.87
N GLY A 147 17.40 7.63 -8.55
CA GLY A 147 18.49 6.88 -7.92
C GLY A 147 18.49 5.41 -8.30
N SER A 148 17.34 4.73 -8.21
CA SER A 148 17.15 3.32 -8.57
C SER A 148 17.44 3.08 -10.05
N ALA A 149 16.89 3.90 -10.96
CA ALA A 149 17.14 3.78 -12.39
C ALA A 149 18.62 4.00 -12.74
N ALA A 150 19.29 4.94 -12.09
CA ALA A 150 20.72 5.16 -12.28
C ALA A 150 21.57 4.00 -11.75
N GLN A 151 21.16 3.38 -10.65
CA GLN A 151 21.83 2.19 -10.10
C GLN A 151 21.64 0.98 -11.03
N ALA A 152 20.45 0.78 -11.58
CA ALA A 152 20.19 -0.29 -12.55
C ALA A 152 21.04 -0.11 -13.82
N TYR A 153 21.18 1.12 -14.31
CA TYR A 153 22.08 1.44 -15.42
C TYR A 153 23.55 1.16 -15.07
N ALA A 154 24.03 1.64 -13.93
CA ALA A 154 25.40 1.44 -13.48
C ALA A 154 25.74 -0.06 -13.36
N THR A 155 24.81 -0.85 -12.81
CA THR A 155 24.96 -2.31 -12.69
C THR A 155 24.98 -2.99 -14.05
N SER A 156 24.14 -2.58 -14.99
CA SER A 156 24.08 -3.17 -16.33
C SER A 156 25.32 -2.86 -17.18
N ALA A 157 25.95 -1.70 -16.95
CA ALA A 157 27.13 -1.22 -17.65
C ALA A 157 28.45 -1.53 -16.93
N ASP A 158 28.38 -2.18 -15.76
CA ASP A 158 29.53 -2.48 -14.87
C ASP A 158 30.34 -1.21 -14.53
N LEU A 159 29.63 -0.11 -14.23
CA LEU A 159 30.21 1.19 -13.94
C LEU A 159 30.07 1.53 -12.45
N PRO A 160 31.07 2.23 -11.86
CA PRO A 160 30.90 2.79 -10.52
C PRO A 160 29.85 3.90 -10.51
N LEU A 161 29.05 3.99 -9.42
CA LEU A 161 27.95 4.94 -9.27
C LEU A 161 28.37 6.41 -9.38
N ASP A 162 29.62 6.72 -9.01
CA ASP A 162 30.20 8.07 -9.04
C ASP A 162 30.88 8.42 -10.37
N SER A 163 30.74 7.55 -11.38
CA SER A 163 31.34 7.78 -12.68
C SER A 163 30.66 8.90 -13.48
N ALA A 164 31.43 9.61 -14.32
CA ALA A 164 30.91 10.66 -15.17
C ALA A 164 29.74 10.21 -16.08
N PRO A 165 29.77 9.01 -16.70
CA PRO A 165 28.64 8.48 -17.49
C PRO A 165 27.35 8.34 -16.68
N VAL A 166 27.44 7.85 -15.44
CA VAL A 166 26.27 7.70 -14.56
C VAL A 166 25.70 9.06 -14.16
N ALA A 167 26.56 10.06 -13.91
CA ALA A 167 26.13 11.41 -13.62
C ALA A 167 25.43 12.08 -14.83
N GLU A 168 25.89 11.80 -16.04
CA GLU A 168 25.25 12.26 -17.26
C GLU A 168 23.91 11.54 -17.47
N TYR A 169 23.85 10.23 -17.24
CA TYR A 169 22.62 9.47 -17.31
C TYR A 169 21.58 9.94 -16.29
N LYS A 170 21.96 10.28 -15.06
CA LYS A 170 21.05 10.91 -14.07
C LYS A 170 20.45 12.23 -14.59
N ARG A 171 21.19 13.02 -15.35
CA ARG A 171 20.64 14.23 -15.97
C ARG A 171 19.61 13.89 -17.03
N SER A 172 19.87 12.92 -17.89
CA SER A 172 18.91 12.46 -18.89
C SER A 172 17.64 11.88 -18.26
N LEU A 173 17.75 11.13 -17.14
CA LEU A 173 16.61 10.64 -16.37
C LEU A 173 15.74 11.79 -15.84
N ASN A 174 16.34 12.86 -15.31
CA ASN A 174 15.58 14.03 -14.83
C ASN A 174 14.86 14.79 -15.98
N VAL A 175 15.40 14.80 -17.18
CA VAL A 175 14.73 15.37 -18.35
C VAL A 175 13.56 14.48 -18.76
N ALA A 176 13.78 13.18 -18.91
CA ALA A 176 12.77 12.22 -19.28
C ALA A 176 11.61 12.19 -18.24
N LEU A 177 11.91 12.34 -16.95
CA LEU A 177 10.90 12.42 -15.90
C LEU A 177 9.94 13.58 -16.11
N LYS A 178 10.46 14.78 -16.44
CA LYS A 178 9.65 15.96 -16.72
C LYS A 178 8.76 15.75 -17.95
N GLU A 179 9.29 15.10 -18.99
CA GLU A 179 8.53 14.77 -20.20
C GLU A 179 7.41 13.78 -19.92
N LEU A 180 7.68 12.73 -19.12
CA LEU A 180 6.68 11.76 -18.69
C LEU A 180 5.60 12.38 -17.81
N GLN A 181 5.96 13.34 -16.93
CA GLN A 181 5.00 14.11 -16.14
C GLN A 181 4.13 15.01 -17.04
N ALA A 182 4.74 15.72 -17.99
CA ALA A 182 4.02 16.57 -18.96
C ALA A 182 3.05 15.75 -19.83
N ALA A 183 3.46 14.54 -20.20
CA ALA A 183 2.64 13.60 -20.98
C ALA A 183 1.64 12.82 -20.13
N ARG A 184 1.62 13.01 -18.79
CA ARG A 184 0.75 12.32 -17.83
C ARG A 184 0.92 10.80 -17.74
N TYR A 185 2.08 10.28 -18.09
CA TYR A 185 2.45 8.89 -17.77
C TYR A 185 2.72 8.72 -16.28
N ILE A 186 3.24 9.76 -15.65
CA ILE A 186 3.53 9.81 -14.21
C ILE A 186 2.74 10.97 -13.61
N VAL A 187 2.05 10.72 -12.51
CA VAL A 187 1.24 11.70 -11.80
C VAL A 187 1.66 11.71 -10.33
N GLU A 188 1.75 12.89 -9.75
CA GLU A 188 1.98 13.02 -8.32
C GLU A 188 0.78 12.47 -7.54
N CYS A 189 1.05 11.58 -6.59
CA CYS A 189 0.03 11.11 -5.65
C CYS A 189 -0.02 12.04 -4.42
N GLU A 190 -1.15 12.06 -3.74
CA GLU A 190 -1.27 12.78 -2.46
C GLU A 190 -0.13 12.38 -1.51
N PRO A 191 0.54 13.36 -0.87
CA PRO A 191 1.58 13.07 0.10
C PRO A 191 0.98 12.24 1.24
N LEU A 192 1.71 11.20 1.64
CA LEU A 192 1.32 10.44 2.83
C LEU A 192 1.28 11.41 4.03
N PRO A 193 0.27 11.31 4.91
CA PRO A 193 0.24 12.11 6.12
C PRO A 193 1.55 11.91 6.88
N PRO A 194 2.11 12.97 7.48
CA PRO A 194 3.36 12.87 8.21
C PRO A 194 3.24 11.77 9.24
N ARG A 195 4.21 10.86 9.23
CA ARG A 195 4.26 9.76 10.18
C ARG A 195 4.26 10.37 11.59
N ALA A 196 3.25 10.04 12.39
CA ALA A 196 3.21 10.43 13.79
C ALA A 196 4.57 10.09 14.41
N THR A 197 5.28 11.08 14.94
CA THR A 197 6.57 10.87 15.57
C THR A 197 6.38 9.91 16.74
N SER A 198 7.38 9.08 17.02
CA SER A 198 7.31 8.09 18.09
C SER A 198 6.91 8.66 19.46
N ALA A 199 7.08 9.96 19.65
CA ALA A 199 6.64 10.72 20.81
C ALA A 199 5.10 10.86 20.89
N GLU A 200 4.41 11.09 19.77
CA GLU A 200 2.94 11.19 19.72
C GLU A 200 2.28 9.81 19.84
N ALA A 201 2.90 8.77 19.25
CA ALA A 201 2.45 7.40 19.40
C ALA A 201 2.59 6.90 20.85
N SER A 202 3.63 7.34 21.58
CA SER A 202 3.84 7.05 23.00
C SER A 202 2.84 7.79 23.91
N ALA A 203 2.46 9.01 23.57
CA ALA A 203 1.47 9.78 24.32
C ALA A 203 0.05 9.22 24.16
N ALA A 204 -0.29 8.67 22.98
CA ALA A 204 -1.58 8.03 22.74
C ALA A 204 -1.73 6.63 23.37
N GLY A 205 -0.60 5.99 23.76
CA GLY A 205 -0.55 4.67 24.38
C GLY A 205 -0.36 4.65 25.90
N ALA A 206 -0.19 5.80 26.55
CA ALA A 206 -0.05 5.88 27.99
C ALA A 206 -1.42 5.65 28.66
N LEU A 207 -1.69 4.42 29.04
CA LEU A 207 -2.74 4.10 30.02
C LEU A 207 -2.47 4.91 31.29
N PRO A 208 -3.47 5.59 31.87
CA PRO A 208 -3.29 6.27 33.15
C PRO A 208 -2.85 5.26 34.19
N PRO A 209 -1.90 5.62 35.09
CA PRO A 209 -1.46 4.71 36.11
C PRO A 209 -2.66 4.29 36.98
N ALA A 210 -2.89 2.98 37.05
CA ALA A 210 -3.90 2.43 37.93
C ALA A 210 -3.62 2.92 39.34
N GLN A 211 -4.50 3.71 39.93
CA GLN A 211 -4.47 4.09 41.32
C GLN A 211 -4.64 2.81 42.14
N LEU A 212 -3.54 2.33 42.68
CA LEU A 212 -3.53 1.30 43.70
C LEU A 212 -4.22 1.89 44.94
N ALA A 213 -5.43 1.44 45.18
CA ALA A 213 -6.12 1.71 46.43
C ALA A 213 -5.28 1.16 47.60
N PRO A 214 -5.06 1.91 48.72
CA PRO A 214 -4.33 1.43 49.86
C PRO A 214 -5.11 0.30 50.53
N GLY A 215 -4.46 -0.85 50.67
CA GLY A 215 -5.01 -2.05 51.22
C GLY A 215 -5.55 -1.85 52.65
N ALA A 216 -6.75 -2.34 52.91
CA ALA A 216 -7.33 -2.49 54.20
C ALA A 216 -6.48 -3.51 55.01
N ALA A 217 -5.89 -3.04 56.09
CA ALA A 217 -5.21 -3.88 57.09
C ALA A 217 -6.26 -4.76 57.78
N SER A 218 -6.17 -6.06 57.56
CA SER A 218 -6.92 -7.07 58.34
C SER A 218 -6.24 -7.28 59.69
N SER A 219 -6.88 -6.85 60.76
CA SER A 219 -6.53 -7.18 62.12
C SER A 219 -6.93 -8.62 62.41
N ALA A 220 -5.95 -9.51 62.58
CA ALA A 220 -6.17 -10.82 63.13
C ALA A 220 -6.17 -10.69 64.66
N GLY A 221 -7.32 -10.86 65.33
CA GLY A 221 -7.46 -11.03 66.73
C GLY A 221 -7.16 -12.47 67.15
N ALA A 222 -6.37 -12.60 68.14
CA ALA A 222 -6.09 -13.85 68.87
C ALA A 222 -7.31 -14.25 69.68
N GLY A 223 -7.54 -15.57 69.82
CA GLY A 223 -8.46 -16.25 70.68
C GLY A 223 -8.28 -17.75 70.53
#